data_49387ebc2b433eed2999de796ea7cd5f
#
_entry.id   49387ebc2b433eed2999de796ea7cd5f
#
_cell.length_a   1.000
_cell.length_b   1.000
_cell.length_c   1.000
_cell.angle_alpha   90.00
_cell.angle_beta   90.00
_cell.angle_gamma   90.00
#
_symmetry.space_group_name_H-M   'P 1'
#
loop_
_entity.id
_entity.type
_entity.pdbx_description
1 polymer ?
#
loop_
_entity_poly.entity_id
_entity_poly.type
_entity_poly.pdbx_seq_one_letter_code
_entity_poly.pdbx_strand_id
1 'polypeptide(L)'
;MKKLTGIHHVTAITSSAEKNYEFFTYTLGMRLVKKTVNQDDIKTYHLFFADDEGNAGTDMTFFDFPGIPKGVHGTNEIFRTGFRVPSNEALAYWVKRFDKYNVVHNGIEELFGKKVIYFEDFDEQKYILVSDEGDTGVASGTPWKKGPVPLEYAITGLGPIHIRIAQFDYMKQVLEKVMLMKEIAAEGDLHLFETGEGGNGASVIVEKNSVMPAGRQGYGTVHHVAFRVDDKEMLLQWLDHMESLGFHSSGYVAVSYTHLRAHET
;
A
#
# COMPACT_ATOMS: atom_id res chain seq x y z
N MET A 1 3.56 -19.53 -15.75
CA MET A 1 2.63 -18.87 -14.80
C MET A 1 2.51 -17.41 -15.18
N LYS A 2 1.31 -16.80 -15.12
CA LYS A 2 1.12 -15.37 -15.36
C LYS A 2 1.69 -14.55 -14.20
N LYS A 3 2.23 -13.36 -14.51
CA LYS A 3 2.73 -12.43 -13.48
C LYS A 3 1.57 -11.82 -12.68
N LEU A 4 1.85 -11.42 -11.44
CA LEU A 4 0.96 -10.55 -10.66
C LEU A 4 0.67 -9.28 -11.46
N THR A 5 -0.55 -8.74 -11.36
CA THR A 5 -1.02 -7.61 -12.20
C THR A 5 -1.00 -6.27 -11.47
N GLY A 6 -0.33 -6.20 -10.33
CA GLY A 6 -0.14 -4.99 -9.53
C GLY A 6 -0.48 -5.18 -8.06
N ILE A 7 -0.52 -4.09 -7.32
CA ILE A 7 -0.99 -4.04 -5.94
C ILE A 7 -2.52 -4.15 -5.96
N HIS A 8 -3.10 -4.93 -5.03
CA HIS A 8 -4.55 -5.03 -4.86
C HIS A 8 -5.04 -4.11 -3.75
N HIS A 9 -4.55 -4.32 -2.53
CA HIS A 9 -4.85 -3.48 -1.36
C HIS A 9 -3.71 -3.51 -0.34
N VAL A 10 -3.76 -2.55 0.56
CA VAL A 10 -2.91 -2.52 1.76
C VAL A 10 -3.80 -2.44 2.97
N THR A 11 -3.45 -3.17 4.02
CA THR A 11 -4.12 -3.09 5.33
C THR A 11 -3.13 -2.61 6.38
N ALA A 12 -3.49 -1.59 7.12
CA ALA A 12 -2.74 -1.09 8.27
C ALA A 12 -3.57 -1.19 9.56
N ILE A 13 -2.97 -0.81 10.67
CA ILE A 13 -3.61 -0.83 11.98
C ILE A 13 -3.70 0.61 12.48
N THR A 14 -4.90 1.03 12.88
CA THR A 14 -5.14 2.37 13.44
C THR A 14 -5.48 2.30 14.93
N SER A 15 -5.19 3.38 15.65
CA SER A 15 -5.61 3.56 17.05
C SER A 15 -7.06 4.02 17.21
N SER A 16 -7.66 4.53 16.11
CA SER A 16 -9.01 5.10 16.15
C SER A 16 -9.67 5.09 14.76
N ALA A 17 -10.73 4.31 14.64
CA ALA A 17 -11.55 4.27 13.41
C ALA A 17 -12.15 5.64 13.06
N GLU A 18 -12.51 6.46 14.07
CA GLU A 18 -13.08 7.79 13.86
C GLU A 18 -12.06 8.77 13.26
N LYS A 19 -10.90 8.93 13.91
CA LYS A 19 -9.82 9.78 13.39
C LYS A 19 -9.32 9.31 12.02
N ASN A 20 -9.26 7.99 11.82
CA ASN A 20 -8.87 7.39 10.55
C ASN A 20 -9.87 7.75 9.45
N TYR A 21 -11.19 7.67 9.74
CA TYR A 21 -12.23 8.13 8.82
C TYR A 21 -12.07 9.61 8.47
N GLU A 22 -11.85 10.48 9.46
CA GLU A 22 -11.64 11.91 9.22
C GLU A 22 -10.42 12.18 8.35
N PHE A 23 -9.28 11.53 8.65
CA PHE A 23 -8.06 11.71 7.90
C PHE A 23 -8.19 11.25 6.45
N PHE A 24 -8.66 10.04 6.23
CA PHE A 24 -8.76 9.46 4.88
C PHE A 24 -9.86 10.12 4.04
N THR A 25 -10.99 10.47 4.65
CA THR A 25 -12.12 11.07 3.92
C THR A 25 -11.92 12.57 3.68
N TYR A 26 -11.60 13.33 4.73
CA TYR A 26 -11.56 14.80 4.61
C TYR A 26 -10.17 15.33 4.29
N THR A 27 -9.10 14.74 4.82
CA THR A 27 -7.74 15.20 4.52
C THR A 27 -7.24 14.62 3.20
N LEU A 28 -7.31 13.31 3.01
CA LEU A 28 -6.83 12.66 1.78
C LEU A 28 -7.86 12.61 0.64
N GLY A 29 -9.16 12.75 0.93
CA GLY A 29 -10.19 12.75 -0.10
C GLY A 29 -10.42 11.37 -0.72
N MET A 30 -10.21 10.30 0.03
CA MET A 30 -10.55 8.94 -0.37
C MET A 30 -11.96 8.57 0.12
N ARG A 31 -12.69 7.80 -0.68
CA ARG A 31 -14.04 7.39 -0.33
C ARG A 31 -14.03 6.24 0.68
N LEU A 32 -14.74 6.35 1.80
CA LEU A 32 -15.07 5.18 2.61
C LEU A 32 -16.09 4.32 1.84
N VAL A 33 -15.60 3.28 1.18
CA VAL A 33 -16.45 2.38 0.37
C VAL A 33 -17.12 1.32 1.21
N LYS A 34 -16.55 1.00 2.39
CA LYS A 34 -17.08 -0.01 3.29
C LYS A 34 -16.58 0.17 4.72
N LYS A 35 -17.48 -0.12 5.66
CA LYS A 35 -17.18 -0.34 7.09
C LYS A 35 -17.80 -1.67 7.51
N THR A 36 -17.01 -2.55 8.08
CA THR A 36 -17.45 -3.86 8.58
C THR A 36 -16.71 -4.22 9.87
N VAL A 37 -16.97 -5.39 10.40
CA VAL A 37 -16.14 -6.00 11.44
C VAL A 37 -15.17 -6.98 10.82
N ASN A 38 -14.02 -7.20 11.46
CA ASN A 38 -13.08 -8.22 11.05
C ASN A 38 -13.75 -9.61 11.14
N GLN A 39 -13.50 -10.46 10.13
CA GLN A 39 -14.10 -11.82 10.10
C GLN A 39 -13.54 -12.72 11.21
N ASP A 40 -12.29 -12.50 11.60
CA ASP A 40 -11.60 -13.30 12.61
C ASP A 40 -11.82 -12.74 14.04
N ASP A 41 -12.24 -11.46 14.15
CA ASP A 41 -12.56 -10.81 15.43
C ASP A 41 -13.67 -9.77 15.25
N ILE A 42 -14.90 -10.12 15.60
CA ILE A 42 -16.10 -9.27 15.45
C ILE A 42 -16.09 -7.99 16.31
N LYS A 43 -15.12 -7.83 17.22
CA LYS A 43 -14.95 -6.61 18.03
C LYS A 43 -14.05 -5.59 17.33
N THR A 44 -13.40 -5.96 16.24
CA THR A 44 -12.48 -5.13 15.48
C THR A 44 -13.19 -4.53 14.26
N TYR A 45 -13.22 -3.21 14.15
CA TYR A 45 -13.68 -2.55 12.94
C TYR A 45 -12.68 -2.75 11.80
N HIS A 46 -13.22 -2.91 10.59
CA HIS A 46 -12.46 -2.94 9.35
C HIS A 46 -13.01 -1.86 8.42
N LEU A 47 -12.20 -0.85 8.14
CA LEU A 47 -12.52 0.29 7.30
C LEU A 47 -11.84 0.11 5.93
N PHE A 48 -12.52 0.49 4.86
CA PHE A 48 -12.02 0.40 3.49
C PHE A 48 -12.15 1.76 2.80
N PHE A 49 -11.02 2.36 2.47
CA PHE A 49 -10.95 3.60 1.71
C PHE A 49 -10.41 3.31 0.32
N ALA A 50 -11.09 3.77 -0.70
CA ALA A 50 -10.74 3.50 -2.07
C ALA A 50 -11.04 4.70 -2.97
N ASP A 51 -10.96 4.49 -4.27
CA ASP A 51 -11.41 5.40 -5.30
C ASP A 51 -12.97 5.53 -5.33
N ASP A 52 -13.52 6.20 -6.35
CA ASP A 52 -14.98 6.40 -6.47
C ASP A 52 -15.77 5.09 -6.60
N GLU A 53 -15.14 4.05 -7.14
CA GLU A 53 -15.78 2.79 -7.53
C GLU A 53 -15.38 1.59 -6.65
N GLY A 54 -14.34 1.72 -5.84
CA GLY A 54 -13.79 0.63 -5.04
C GLY A 54 -12.97 -0.36 -5.88
N ASN A 55 -12.21 0.15 -6.83
CA ASN A 55 -11.42 -0.67 -7.74
C ASN A 55 -10.21 -1.32 -7.06
N ALA A 56 -9.85 -2.54 -7.45
CA ALA A 56 -8.61 -3.18 -7.04
C ALA A 56 -7.39 -2.31 -7.40
N GLY A 57 -6.46 -2.16 -6.46
CA GLY A 57 -5.31 -1.27 -6.60
C GLY A 57 -5.55 0.15 -6.07
N THR A 58 -6.70 0.38 -5.43
CA THR A 58 -7.03 1.67 -4.81
C THR A 58 -7.37 1.55 -3.33
N ASP A 59 -7.55 0.33 -2.83
CA ASP A 59 -8.01 0.06 -1.47
C ASP A 59 -6.90 0.19 -0.43
N MET A 60 -7.00 1.21 0.44
CA MET A 60 -6.31 1.29 1.71
C MET A 60 -7.26 0.94 2.83
N THR A 61 -6.94 -0.10 3.61
CA THR A 61 -7.85 -0.61 4.64
C THR A 61 -7.22 -0.56 6.02
N PHE A 62 -8.06 -0.54 7.06
CA PHE A 62 -7.59 -0.43 8.44
C PHE A 62 -8.33 -1.34 9.39
N PHE A 63 -7.56 -2.00 10.27
CA PHE A 63 -8.06 -2.62 11.47
C PHE A 63 -7.95 -1.67 12.67
N ASP A 64 -9.01 -1.58 13.45
CA ASP A 64 -9.03 -0.90 14.75
C ASP A 64 -9.14 -1.97 15.85
N PHE A 65 -7.99 -2.55 16.22
CA PHE A 65 -7.93 -3.59 17.25
C PHE A 65 -8.03 -2.97 18.66
N PRO A 66 -9.03 -3.30 19.45
CA PRO A 66 -9.18 -2.73 20.78
C PRO A 66 -7.95 -2.97 21.68
N GLY A 67 -7.34 -1.89 22.15
CA GLY A 67 -6.22 -1.95 23.11
C GLY A 67 -4.87 -2.38 22.53
N ILE A 68 -4.73 -2.47 21.20
CA ILE A 68 -3.42 -2.74 20.59
C ILE A 68 -2.43 -1.61 20.92
N PRO A 69 -1.19 -1.91 21.31
CA PRO A 69 -0.19 -0.89 21.58
C PRO A 69 0.28 -0.22 20.27
N LYS A 70 0.95 0.93 20.40
CA LYS A 70 1.66 1.56 19.28
C LYS A 70 2.70 0.61 18.70
N GLY A 71 2.76 0.54 17.37
CA GLY A 71 3.80 -0.17 16.65
C GLY A 71 5.17 0.47 16.84
N VAL A 72 6.20 -0.25 16.51
CA VAL A 72 7.59 0.24 16.53
C VAL A 72 8.19 0.00 15.16
N HIS A 73 8.55 1.07 14.47
CA HIS A 73 9.24 0.98 13.20
C HIS A 73 10.66 0.44 13.35
N GLY A 74 11.08 -0.38 12.40
CA GLY A 74 12.39 -1.00 12.39
C GLY A 74 12.71 -1.63 11.05
N THR A 75 13.45 -2.73 11.04
CA THR A 75 13.64 -3.57 9.86
C THR A 75 12.63 -4.73 9.84
N ASN A 76 12.53 -5.42 8.71
CA ASN A 76 11.60 -6.53 8.45
C ASN A 76 10.12 -6.11 8.58
N GLU A 77 9.78 -4.97 8.00
CA GLU A 77 8.42 -4.43 7.99
C GLU A 77 8.03 -3.88 6.61
N ILE A 78 6.74 -3.81 6.35
CA ILE A 78 6.20 -2.92 5.30
C ILE A 78 6.18 -1.52 5.92
N PHE A 79 7.16 -0.71 5.54
CA PHE A 79 7.45 0.55 6.22
C PHE A 79 6.53 1.69 5.80
N ARG A 80 6.14 1.72 4.50
CA ARG A 80 5.40 2.85 3.95
C ARG A 80 4.45 2.41 2.85
N THR A 81 3.26 3.03 2.81
CA THR A 81 2.30 2.85 1.72
C THR A 81 2.34 4.03 0.79
N GLY A 82 2.41 3.77 -0.51
CA GLY A 82 2.33 4.80 -1.53
C GLY A 82 0.90 5.06 -2.00
N PHE A 83 0.64 6.33 -2.37
CA PHE A 83 -0.54 6.75 -3.12
C PHE A 83 -0.10 7.49 -4.38
N ARG A 84 -0.91 7.41 -5.42
CA ARG A 84 -0.67 8.01 -6.73
C ARG A 84 -1.48 9.29 -6.89
N VAL A 85 -0.86 10.29 -7.50
CA VAL A 85 -1.54 11.51 -7.93
C VAL A 85 -1.20 11.79 -9.39
N PRO A 86 -2.09 12.45 -10.17
CA PRO A 86 -1.97 12.46 -11.63
C PRO A 86 -0.75 13.20 -12.18
N SER A 87 -0.20 14.18 -11.45
CA SER A 87 0.85 15.05 -11.99
C SER A 87 1.76 15.65 -10.92
N ASN A 88 2.85 16.25 -11.36
CA ASN A 88 3.73 17.05 -10.51
C ASN A 88 3.02 18.31 -9.95
N GLU A 89 2.07 18.87 -10.70
CA GLU A 89 1.25 19.99 -10.23
C GLU A 89 0.35 19.55 -9.06
N ALA A 90 -0.19 18.33 -9.12
CA ALA A 90 -0.95 17.76 -8.01
C ALA A 90 -0.14 17.74 -6.71
N LEU A 91 1.15 17.38 -6.76
CA LEU A 91 2.01 17.42 -5.56
C LEU A 91 2.13 18.84 -4.98
N ALA A 92 2.19 19.88 -5.80
CA ALA A 92 2.22 21.26 -5.32
C ALA A 92 0.90 21.65 -4.62
N TYR A 93 -0.24 21.14 -5.08
CA TYR A 93 -1.51 21.25 -4.36
C TYR A 93 -1.46 20.53 -3.01
N TRP A 94 -0.90 19.32 -2.97
CA TRP A 94 -0.83 18.51 -1.75
C TRP A 94 0.06 19.11 -0.67
N VAL A 95 1.17 19.75 -1.00
CA VAL A 95 1.97 20.51 -0.02
C VAL A 95 1.10 21.53 0.71
N LYS A 96 0.37 22.39 -0.04
CA LYS A 96 -0.52 23.41 0.54
C LYS A 96 -1.66 22.80 1.36
N ARG A 97 -2.15 21.64 0.92
CA ARG A 97 -3.22 20.93 1.63
C ARG A 97 -2.73 20.33 2.94
N PHE A 98 -1.56 19.74 2.94
CA PHE A 98 -0.94 19.20 4.16
C PHE A 98 -0.62 20.30 5.17
N ASP A 99 -0.08 21.43 4.73
CA ASP A 99 0.08 22.61 5.58
C ASP A 99 -1.25 23.06 6.21
N LYS A 100 -2.31 23.16 5.40
CA LYS A 100 -3.65 23.56 5.87
C LYS A 100 -4.23 22.64 6.94
N TYR A 101 -3.99 21.33 6.83
CA TYR A 101 -4.50 20.31 7.76
C TYR A 101 -3.49 19.91 8.84
N ASN A 102 -2.34 20.60 8.92
CA ASN A 102 -1.24 20.29 9.85
C ASN A 102 -0.76 18.82 9.75
N VAL A 103 -0.72 18.28 8.55
CA VAL A 103 -0.15 16.96 8.27
C VAL A 103 1.36 17.09 8.25
N VAL A 104 2.06 16.22 8.97
CA VAL A 104 3.54 16.17 8.96
C VAL A 104 4.01 15.69 7.59
N HIS A 105 4.84 16.48 6.91
CA HIS A 105 5.41 16.16 5.60
C HIS A 105 6.75 16.89 5.38
N ASN A 106 7.53 16.47 4.38
CA ASN A 106 8.83 17.06 4.07
C ASN A 106 8.88 17.89 2.77
N GLY A 107 7.71 18.18 2.17
CA GLY A 107 7.65 18.86 0.88
C GLY A 107 7.92 17.93 -0.30
N ILE A 108 8.20 18.52 -1.47
CA ILE A 108 8.44 17.75 -2.70
C ILE A 108 9.91 17.36 -2.77
N GLU A 109 10.13 16.07 -2.93
CA GLU A 109 11.45 15.45 -3.15
C GLU A 109 11.45 14.64 -4.45
N GLU A 110 12.58 14.00 -4.75
CA GLU A 110 12.73 13.10 -5.89
C GLU A 110 13.15 11.71 -5.43
N LEU A 111 12.56 10.68 -6.04
CA LEU A 111 12.87 9.28 -5.81
C LEU A 111 12.74 8.51 -7.13
N PHE A 112 13.80 7.83 -7.56
CA PHE A 112 13.86 7.11 -8.85
C PHE A 112 13.39 7.96 -10.04
N GLY A 113 13.78 9.25 -10.07
CA GLY A 113 13.43 10.22 -11.11
C GLY A 113 11.97 10.69 -11.09
N LYS A 114 11.17 10.32 -10.07
CA LYS A 114 9.78 10.77 -9.89
C LYS A 114 9.69 11.74 -8.72
N LYS A 115 8.80 12.72 -8.83
CA LYS A 115 8.50 13.62 -7.71
C LYS A 115 7.59 12.96 -6.71
N VAL A 116 7.91 13.15 -5.43
CA VAL A 116 7.23 12.52 -4.30
C VAL A 116 7.07 13.48 -3.13
N ILE A 117 6.14 13.17 -2.21
CA ILE A 117 6.02 13.79 -0.88
C ILE A 117 5.92 12.68 0.14
N TYR A 118 6.79 12.68 1.14
CA TYR A 118 6.64 11.82 2.30
C TYR A 118 5.76 12.52 3.34
N PHE A 119 4.85 11.78 3.96
CA PHE A 119 3.96 12.30 4.98
C PHE A 119 3.56 11.22 5.97
N GLU A 120 2.90 11.61 7.05
CA GLU A 120 2.39 10.69 8.05
C GLU A 120 1.02 11.12 8.58
N ASP A 121 0.24 10.15 9.05
CA ASP A 121 -1.03 10.41 9.69
C ASP A 121 -0.89 10.65 11.23
N PHE A 122 -2.03 10.75 11.91
CA PHE A 122 -2.09 10.97 13.37
C PHE A 122 -1.55 9.80 14.22
N ASP A 123 -1.41 8.61 13.64
CA ASP A 123 -0.78 7.43 14.26
C ASP A 123 0.72 7.32 13.93
N GLU A 124 1.27 8.31 13.19
CA GLU A 124 2.63 8.32 12.64
C GLU A 124 2.88 7.20 11.61
N GLN A 125 1.79 6.62 11.05
CA GLN A 125 1.90 5.71 9.91
C GLN A 125 2.52 6.44 8.72
N LYS A 126 3.50 5.83 8.08
CA LYS A 126 4.29 6.46 7.01
C LYS A 126 3.67 6.23 5.64
N TYR A 127 3.64 7.30 4.85
CA TYR A 127 3.10 7.31 3.49
C TYR A 127 4.01 8.04 2.51
N ILE A 128 3.77 7.82 1.22
CA ILE A 128 4.38 8.56 0.13
C ILE A 128 3.30 8.89 -0.92
N LEU A 129 3.19 10.15 -1.32
CA LEU A 129 2.53 10.53 -2.57
C LEU A 129 3.53 10.47 -3.70
N VAL A 130 3.18 9.84 -4.82
CA VAL A 130 4.03 9.76 -6.00
C VAL A 130 3.27 10.32 -7.21
N SER A 131 3.96 11.12 -8.03
CA SER A 131 3.42 11.62 -9.28
C SER A 131 3.37 10.52 -10.35
N ASP A 132 2.23 10.43 -11.04
CA ASP A 132 2.06 9.58 -12.22
C ASP A 132 2.48 10.28 -13.51
N GLU A 133 3.02 11.50 -13.45
CA GLU A 133 3.49 12.21 -14.65
C GLU A 133 4.56 11.38 -15.39
N GLY A 134 4.23 10.96 -16.61
CA GLY A 134 5.06 10.08 -17.40
C GLY A 134 5.03 8.60 -17.00
N ASP A 135 4.23 8.19 -16.03
CA ASP A 135 4.05 6.77 -15.70
C ASP A 135 3.29 6.02 -16.80
N THR A 136 3.74 4.82 -17.15
CA THR A 136 3.21 4.03 -18.26
C THR A 136 2.79 2.61 -17.88
N GLY A 137 2.73 2.31 -16.60
CA GLY A 137 2.40 0.98 -16.10
C GLY A 137 0.90 0.77 -15.86
N VAL A 138 0.61 0.07 -14.78
CA VAL A 138 -0.75 -0.23 -14.34
C VAL A 138 -1.60 1.04 -14.27
N ALA A 139 -2.77 1.02 -14.91
CA ALA A 139 -3.69 2.16 -14.93
C ALA A 139 -4.11 2.59 -13.51
N SER A 140 -4.32 3.88 -13.35
CA SER A 140 -4.86 4.46 -12.12
C SER A 140 -6.38 4.24 -12.01
N GLY A 141 -6.92 4.35 -10.80
CA GLY A 141 -8.36 4.31 -10.54
C GLY A 141 -9.07 5.62 -10.84
N THR A 142 -10.34 5.70 -10.48
CA THR A 142 -11.23 6.84 -10.70
C THR A 142 -11.31 7.69 -9.43
N PRO A 143 -10.83 8.96 -9.42
CA PRO A 143 -10.89 9.80 -8.23
C PRO A 143 -12.32 9.96 -7.69
N TRP A 144 -12.46 10.08 -6.38
CA TRP A 144 -13.76 10.29 -5.74
C TRP A 144 -14.42 11.60 -6.14
N LYS A 145 -15.43 11.54 -7.00
CA LYS A 145 -16.12 12.69 -7.64
C LYS A 145 -16.83 13.62 -6.66
N LYS A 146 -17.22 13.12 -5.49
CA LYS A 146 -17.91 13.89 -4.44
C LYS A 146 -16.97 14.22 -3.27
N GLY A 147 -15.68 13.96 -3.42
CA GLY A 147 -14.66 14.21 -2.40
C GLY A 147 -14.30 15.68 -2.24
N PRO A 148 -13.57 16.00 -1.18
CA PRO A 148 -13.16 17.39 -0.88
C PRO A 148 -11.91 17.82 -1.67
N VAL A 149 -11.33 16.97 -2.51
CA VAL A 149 -10.14 17.25 -3.33
C VAL A 149 -10.57 17.40 -4.79
N PRO A 150 -10.13 18.46 -5.50
CA PRO A 150 -10.38 18.60 -6.93
C PRO A 150 -9.85 17.39 -7.70
N LEU A 151 -10.61 16.91 -8.70
CA LEU A 151 -10.33 15.66 -9.40
C LEU A 151 -8.95 15.65 -10.07
N GLU A 152 -8.50 16.80 -10.58
CA GLU A 152 -7.20 16.98 -11.21
C GLU A 152 -6.00 16.83 -10.26
N TYR A 153 -6.24 16.83 -8.95
CA TYR A 153 -5.21 16.66 -7.92
C TYR A 153 -5.42 15.45 -7.04
N ALA A 154 -6.57 14.78 -7.18
CA ALA A 154 -7.00 13.73 -6.26
C ALA A 154 -6.11 12.48 -6.32
N ILE A 155 -6.09 11.73 -5.23
CA ILE A 155 -5.49 10.40 -5.17
C ILE A 155 -6.25 9.46 -6.11
N THR A 156 -5.50 8.77 -6.97
CA THR A 156 -6.03 7.89 -8.01
C THR A 156 -5.80 6.41 -7.72
N GLY A 157 -5.14 6.07 -6.63
CA GLY A 157 -4.90 4.69 -6.24
C GLY A 157 -3.67 4.51 -5.37
N LEU A 158 -3.33 3.23 -5.11
CA LEU A 158 -2.13 2.86 -4.39
C LEU A 158 -0.89 3.04 -5.28
N GLY A 159 0.17 3.55 -4.68
CA GLY A 159 1.50 3.69 -5.27
C GLY A 159 2.47 2.62 -4.76
N PRO A 160 3.79 2.87 -4.84
CA PRO A 160 4.80 1.92 -4.41
C PRO A 160 4.64 1.50 -2.95
N ILE A 161 4.79 0.21 -2.69
CA ILE A 161 4.94 -0.30 -1.32
C ILE A 161 6.40 -0.27 -0.94
N HIS A 162 6.72 0.31 0.21
CA HIS A 162 8.09 0.39 0.69
C HIS A 162 8.31 -0.61 1.83
N ILE A 163 9.18 -1.58 1.60
CA ILE A 163 9.56 -2.63 2.55
C ILE A 163 10.97 -2.32 3.05
N ARG A 164 11.18 -2.34 4.36
CA ARG A 164 12.50 -2.24 4.97
C ARG A 164 12.94 -3.62 5.44
N ILE A 165 14.15 -4.07 5.07
CA ILE A 165 14.57 -5.46 5.27
C ILE A 165 16.04 -5.56 5.70
N ALA A 166 16.34 -6.43 6.68
CA ALA A 166 17.70 -6.70 7.10
C ALA A 166 18.44 -7.64 6.13
N GLN A 167 17.75 -8.63 5.58
CA GLN A 167 18.32 -9.64 4.68
C GLN A 167 17.94 -9.35 3.24
N PHE A 168 18.52 -8.30 2.67
CA PHE A 168 18.18 -7.82 1.32
C PHE A 168 18.34 -8.89 0.24
N ASP A 169 19.47 -9.63 0.22
CA ASP A 169 19.73 -10.61 -0.83
C ASP A 169 18.71 -11.76 -0.82
N TYR A 170 18.21 -12.15 0.36
CA TYR A 170 17.13 -13.12 0.47
C TYR A 170 15.82 -12.54 -0.06
N MET A 171 15.44 -11.33 0.35
CA MET A 171 14.22 -10.66 -0.14
C MET A 171 14.28 -10.46 -1.65
N LYS A 172 15.41 -10.05 -2.21
CA LYS A 172 15.60 -9.93 -3.66
C LYS A 172 15.32 -11.26 -4.36
N GLN A 173 15.83 -12.38 -3.85
CA GLN A 173 15.55 -13.69 -4.42
C GLN A 173 14.06 -14.05 -4.33
N VAL A 174 13.38 -13.73 -3.23
CA VAL A 174 11.93 -13.92 -3.10
C VAL A 174 11.18 -13.12 -4.15
N LEU A 175 11.48 -11.82 -4.28
CA LEU A 175 10.81 -10.98 -5.26
C LEU A 175 11.05 -11.43 -6.71
N GLU A 176 12.30 -11.76 -7.07
CA GLU A 176 12.65 -12.12 -8.44
C GLU A 176 12.25 -13.55 -8.82
N LYS A 177 12.51 -14.54 -7.95
CA LYS A 177 12.33 -15.96 -8.29
C LYS A 177 10.99 -16.53 -7.86
N VAL A 178 10.44 -16.03 -6.74
CA VAL A 178 9.16 -16.51 -6.21
C VAL A 178 8.03 -15.64 -6.74
N MET A 179 8.12 -14.31 -6.56
CA MET A 179 7.06 -13.39 -6.98
C MET A 179 7.19 -12.93 -8.46
N LEU A 180 8.24 -13.34 -9.15
CA LEU A 180 8.49 -13.05 -10.57
C LEU A 180 8.54 -11.55 -10.89
N MET A 181 8.94 -10.75 -9.92
CA MET A 181 9.18 -9.31 -10.10
C MET A 181 10.51 -9.06 -10.78
N LYS A 182 10.71 -7.84 -11.24
CA LYS A 182 11.94 -7.41 -11.91
C LYS A 182 12.50 -6.17 -11.20
N GLU A 183 13.78 -6.18 -10.85
CA GLU A 183 14.47 -4.98 -10.39
C GLU A 183 14.64 -4.01 -11.57
N ILE A 184 14.21 -2.76 -11.37
CA ILE A 184 14.16 -1.72 -12.41
C ILE A 184 15.24 -0.67 -12.16
N ALA A 185 15.47 -0.29 -10.90
CA ALA A 185 16.42 0.74 -10.52
C ALA A 185 16.93 0.54 -9.09
N ALA A 186 18.05 1.18 -8.76
CA ALA A 186 18.58 1.26 -7.41
C ALA A 186 19.17 2.65 -7.17
N GLU A 187 18.91 3.21 -5.98
CA GLU A 187 19.45 4.48 -5.49
C GLU A 187 19.92 4.29 -4.03
N GLY A 188 21.24 4.22 -3.80
CA GLY A 188 21.78 3.92 -2.49
C GLY A 188 21.33 2.56 -1.95
N ASP A 189 20.69 2.55 -0.79
CA ASP A 189 20.15 1.35 -0.17
C ASP A 189 18.69 1.04 -0.63
N LEU A 190 18.13 1.82 -1.55
CA LEU A 190 16.78 1.63 -2.08
C LEU A 190 16.83 0.91 -3.43
N HIS A 191 16.00 -0.12 -3.57
CA HIS A 191 15.88 -0.94 -4.78
C HIS A 191 14.42 -0.99 -5.22
N LEU A 192 14.15 -0.64 -6.47
CA LEU A 192 12.82 -0.61 -7.07
C LEU A 192 12.55 -1.89 -7.85
N PHE A 193 11.50 -2.60 -7.48
CA PHE A 193 11.01 -3.80 -8.17
C PHE A 193 9.62 -3.54 -8.74
N GLU A 194 9.34 -4.15 -9.89
CA GLU A 194 8.02 -4.06 -10.54
C GLU A 194 7.50 -5.44 -10.96
N THR A 195 6.18 -5.56 -10.97
CA THR A 195 5.48 -6.73 -11.51
C THR A 195 4.53 -6.35 -12.64
N GLY A 196 4.05 -7.34 -13.41
CA GLY A 196 3.07 -7.14 -14.48
C GLY A 196 3.51 -6.13 -15.52
N GLU A 197 2.70 -5.09 -15.69
CA GLU A 197 2.95 -3.97 -16.61
C GLU A 197 3.86 -2.89 -15.99
N GLY A 198 4.21 -3.02 -14.71
CA GLY A 198 5.04 -2.05 -14.01
C GLY A 198 4.32 -0.77 -13.63
N GLY A 199 5.09 0.28 -13.35
CA GLY A 199 4.60 1.58 -12.93
C GLY A 199 4.24 1.67 -11.46
N ASN A 200 3.78 2.85 -11.02
CA ASN A 200 3.57 3.14 -9.61
C ASN A 200 2.59 2.16 -8.92
N GLY A 201 1.56 1.68 -9.64
CA GLY A 201 0.56 0.74 -9.11
C GLY A 201 1.04 -0.72 -9.02
N ALA A 202 2.26 -1.02 -9.42
CA ALA A 202 2.83 -2.37 -9.44
C ALA A 202 4.25 -2.44 -8.85
N SER A 203 4.65 -1.41 -8.10
CA SER A 203 6.02 -1.23 -7.63
C SER A 203 6.18 -1.57 -6.16
N VAL A 204 7.33 -2.19 -5.85
CA VAL A 204 7.81 -2.42 -4.49
C VAL A 204 9.20 -1.80 -4.36
N ILE A 205 9.37 -0.92 -3.39
CA ILE A 205 10.67 -0.38 -3.00
C ILE A 205 11.18 -1.19 -1.83
N VAL A 206 12.38 -1.73 -1.94
CA VAL A 206 13.04 -2.46 -0.85
C VAL A 206 14.20 -1.62 -0.32
N GLU A 207 14.11 -1.22 0.94
CA GLU A 207 15.19 -0.54 1.66
C GLU A 207 16.04 -1.58 2.39
N LYS A 208 17.33 -1.62 2.05
CA LYS A 208 18.31 -2.44 2.76
C LYS A 208 18.69 -1.76 4.08
N ASN A 209 18.33 -2.37 5.18
CA ASN A 209 18.65 -1.83 6.52
C ASN A 209 18.90 -2.95 7.53
N SER A 210 20.16 -3.28 7.73
CA SER A 210 20.60 -4.32 8.68
C SER A 210 20.97 -3.76 10.06
N VAL A 211 20.87 -2.44 10.26
CA VAL A 211 21.34 -1.78 11.50
C VAL A 211 20.20 -1.61 12.50
N MET A 212 19.00 -1.31 12.02
CA MET A 212 17.84 -1.14 12.90
C MET A 212 17.40 -2.48 13.50
N PRO A 213 16.87 -2.48 14.73
CA PRO A 213 16.17 -3.65 15.27
C PRO A 213 14.92 -3.97 14.44
N ALA A 214 14.42 -5.21 14.55
CA ALA A 214 13.19 -5.60 13.89
C ALA A 214 12.01 -4.74 14.36
N GLY A 215 11.15 -4.34 13.41
CA GLY A 215 9.91 -3.66 13.70
C GLY A 215 8.94 -4.54 14.49
N ARG A 216 7.94 -3.92 15.11
CA ARG A 216 6.88 -4.62 15.81
C ARG A 216 5.54 -4.02 15.43
N GLN A 217 4.62 -4.85 14.96
CA GLN A 217 3.27 -4.43 14.60
C GLN A 217 2.49 -3.86 15.79
N GLY A 218 1.68 -2.87 15.50
CA GLY A 218 0.75 -2.18 16.37
C GLY A 218 0.08 -1.06 15.59
N TYR A 219 -0.68 -0.19 16.24
CA TYR A 219 -1.23 0.94 15.50
C TYR A 219 -0.13 1.86 14.97
N GLY A 220 -0.35 2.45 13.78
CA GLY A 220 0.65 3.20 13.04
C GLY A 220 1.61 2.35 12.22
N THR A 221 1.30 1.05 12.00
CA THR A 221 2.10 0.17 11.12
C THR A 221 1.23 -0.59 10.12
N VAL A 222 1.83 -0.99 8.99
CA VAL A 222 1.17 -1.81 7.98
C VAL A 222 1.05 -3.25 8.47
N HIS A 223 -0.13 -3.83 8.31
CA HIS A 223 -0.41 -5.24 8.64
C HIS A 223 0.00 -6.15 7.50
N HIS A 224 -0.49 -5.88 6.27
CA HIS A 224 -0.14 -6.64 5.07
C HIS A 224 -0.37 -5.85 3.78
N VAL A 225 0.24 -6.34 2.70
CA VAL A 225 -0.06 -5.96 1.32
C VAL A 225 -0.57 -7.18 0.56
N ALA A 226 -1.57 -6.98 -0.30
CA ALA A 226 -2.05 -7.99 -1.23
C ALA A 226 -1.73 -7.58 -2.67
N PHE A 227 -1.29 -8.55 -3.46
CA PHE A 227 -1.06 -8.36 -4.89
C PHE A 227 -2.25 -8.85 -5.71
N ARG A 228 -2.46 -8.21 -6.87
CA ARG A 228 -3.59 -8.48 -7.76
C ARG A 228 -3.29 -9.63 -8.71
N VAL A 229 -4.29 -10.46 -8.90
CA VAL A 229 -4.39 -11.48 -9.95
C VAL A 229 -5.69 -11.28 -10.73
N ASP A 230 -5.77 -11.77 -11.97
CA ASP A 230 -6.90 -11.51 -12.85
C ASP A 230 -8.16 -12.27 -12.42
N ASP A 231 -7.98 -13.51 -11.96
CA ASP A 231 -9.09 -14.41 -11.66
C ASP A 231 -8.72 -15.48 -10.62
N LYS A 232 -9.73 -16.29 -10.26
CA LYS A 232 -9.57 -17.38 -9.31
C LYS A 232 -8.59 -18.46 -9.81
N GLU A 233 -8.57 -18.76 -11.10
CA GLU A 233 -7.66 -19.76 -11.65
C GLU A 233 -6.21 -19.34 -11.47
N MET A 234 -5.92 -18.09 -11.77
CA MET A 234 -4.59 -17.50 -11.54
C MET A 234 -4.22 -17.50 -10.05
N LEU A 235 -5.18 -17.18 -9.15
CA LEU A 235 -4.94 -17.24 -7.71
C LEU A 235 -4.56 -18.65 -7.26
N LEU A 236 -5.26 -19.69 -7.73
CA LEU A 236 -4.95 -21.07 -7.40
C LEU A 236 -3.59 -21.50 -7.97
N GLN A 237 -3.23 -21.06 -9.17
CA GLN A 237 -1.89 -21.30 -9.73
C GLN A 237 -0.79 -20.66 -8.87
N TRP A 238 -1.02 -19.46 -8.35
CA TRP A 238 -0.09 -18.80 -7.43
C TRP A 238 0.02 -19.52 -6.10
N LEU A 239 -1.10 -20.01 -5.56
CA LEU A 239 -1.13 -20.83 -4.34
C LEU A 239 -0.27 -22.10 -4.51
N ASP A 240 -0.52 -22.88 -5.57
CA ASP A 240 0.24 -24.10 -5.88
C ASP A 240 1.74 -23.79 -6.06
N HIS A 241 2.05 -22.67 -6.72
CA HIS A 241 3.44 -22.22 -6.89
C HIS A 241 4.13 -21.94 -5.55
N MET A 242 3.49 -21.15 -4.66
CA MET A 242 4.03 -20.83 -3.34
C MET A 242 4.24 -22.08 -2.50
N GLU A 243 3.26 -22.99 -2.47
CA GLU A 243 3.33 -24.26 -1.73
C GLU A 243 4.42 -25.19 -2.29
N SER A 244 4.60 -25.24 -3.62
CA SER A 244 5.67 -26.02 -4.26
C SER A 244 7.08 -25.55 -3.88
N LEU A 245 7.22 -24.28 -3.49
CA LEU A 245 8.47 -23.69 -3.01
C LEU A 245 8.64 -23.76 -1.48
N GLY A 246 7.68 -24.39 -0.78
CA GLY A 246 7.73 -24.59 0.66
C GLY A 246 7.23 -23.40 1.48
N PHE A 247 6.54 -22.41 0.86
CA PHE A 247 5.87 -21.35 1.60
C PHE A 247 4.53 -21.86 2.14
N HIS A 248 4.28 -21.58 3.42
CA HIS A 248 3.00 -21.92 4.05
C HIS A 248 1.91 -20.97 3.60
N SER A 249 0.71 -21.51 3.41
CA SER A 249 -0.48 -20.80 3.02
C SER A 249 -1.66 -21.25 3.87
N SER A 250 -2.60 -20.36 4.14
CA SER A 250 -3.90 -20.72 4.73
C SER A 250 -4.89 -21.27 3.69
N GLY A 251 -4.45 -21.43 2.45
CA GLY A 251 -5.27 -21.85 1.35
C GLY A 251 -6.17 -20.75 0.78
N TYR A 252 -7.08 -21.18 -0.10
CA TYR A 252 -8.07 -20.28 -0.69
C TYR A 252 -9.17 -19.94 0.32
N VAL A 253 -9.34 -18.65 0.61
CA VAL A 253 -10.42 -18.14 1.44
C VAL A 253 -11.32 -17.24 0.58
N ALA A 254 -12.59 -17.64 0.41
CA ALA A 254 -13.60 -16.80 -0.20
C ALA A 254 -14.07 -15.76 0.81
N VAL A 255 -13.75 -14.49 0.60
CA VAL A 255 -14.32 -13.39 1.36
C VAL A 255 -15.63 -12.92 0.71
N SER A 256 -16.59 -12.46 1.51
CA SER A 256 -17.96 -12.10 1.10
C SER A 256 -18.06 -10.88 0.15
N TYR A 257 -16.98 -10.54 -0.51
CA TYR A 257 -16.84 -9.45 -1.47
C TYR A 257 -16.05 -9.93 -2.67
N THR A 258 -16.23 -9.28 -3.79
CA THR A 258 -15.67 -9.53 -5.11
C THR A 258 -14.14 -9.74 -5.18
N HIS A 259 -13.44 -9.83 -4.05
CA HIS A 259 -12.00 -9.99 -3.97
C HIS A 259 -11.63 -11.34 -3.35
N LEU A 260 -10.82 -12.09 -4.05
CA LEU A 260 -10.25 -13.34 -3.59
C LEU A 260 -8.97 -13.06 -2.80
N ARG A 261 -8.87 -13.60 -1.59
CA ARG A 261 -7.64 -13.56 -0.79
C ARG A 261 -6.99 -14.95 -0.77
N ALA A 262 -5.67 -15.00 -0.97
CA ALA A 262 -4.83 -15.96 -0.29
C ALA A 262 -4.41 -15.32 1.03
N HIS A 263 -4.61 -15.98 2.15
CA HIS A 263 -4.19 -15.48 3.45
C HIS A 263 -2.67 -15.60 3.55
N GLU A 264 -2.01 -14.49 3.83
CA GLU A 264 -0.59 -14.48 4.17
C GLU A 264 -0.45 -14.57 5.69
N THR A 265 0.36 -15.47 6.13
CA THR A 265 0.86 -15.53 7.49
C THR A 265 2.17 -14.78 7.59
#